data_247c99462fb915d5dc0f938792561692
#
_entry.id   247c99462fb915d5dc0f938792561692
#
_cell.length_a   1.000
_cell.length_b   1.000
_cell.length_c   1.000
_cell.angle_alpha   90.00
_cell.angle_beta   90.00
_cell.angle_gamma   90.00
#
_symmetry.space_group_name_H-M   'P 1'
#
loop_
_entity.id
_entity.type
_entity.pdbx_description
1 polymer ?
#
loop_
_entity_poly.entity_id
_entity_poly.type
_entity_poly.pdbx_seq_one_letter_code
_entity_poly.pdbx_strand_id
1 'polypeptide(L)'
;IIGDDPNILREYSKKFGSLLRNIEGADNIQTDWKEKQLVIKPELDKVKERESLVTSLDIASSLNRSINGIKIGTFKDGEENIPVLFREKNDNREFNINNLGQVSVWGLGLKSIPFRELIKKENLVWENPIIIRKDGFRAIQVQADVKSGYRVEDVRKRFAKAIKESKIELPQGYKLEWSGEYYEQEKNTEE
;
A
#
# COMPACT_ATOMS: atom_id res chain seq x y z
N ILE A 1 -2.17 11.54 12.42
CA ILE A 1 -3.62 11.38 12.62
C ILE A 1 -3.89 9.90 12.85
N ILE A 2 -4.63 9.59 13.91
CA ILE A 2 -4.93 8.21 14.34
C ILE A 2 -6.43 8.03 14.33
N GLY A 3 -6.92 6.86 13.87
CA GLY A 3 -8.34 6.54 13.82
C GLY A 3 -8.64 5.23 13.09
N ASP A 4 -9.92 4.86 12.99
CA ASP A 4 -10.30 3.53 12.50
C ASP A 4 -10.54 3.46 10.99
N ASP A 5 -11.15 4.47 10.36
CA ASP A 5 -11.50 4.42 8.95
C ASP A 5 -10.36 4.99 8.08
N PRO A 6 -9.77 4.19 7.17
CA PRO A 6 -8.70 4.65 6.30
C PRO A 6 -9.13 5.74 5.30
N ASN A 7 -10.41 5.84 4.96
CA ASN A 7 -10.88 6.88 4.05
C ASN A 7 -10.95 8.24 4.75
N ILE A 8 -11.44 8.23 5.98
CA ILE A 8 -11.48 9.43 6.84
C ILE A 8 -10.06 9.91 7.12
N LEU A 9 -9.16 8.99 7.50
CA LEU A 9 -7.74 9.34 7.71
C LEU A 9 -7.13 9.99 6.48
N ARG A 10 -7.38 9.45 5.30
CA ARG A 10 -6.87 10.00 4.03
C ARG A 10 -7.50 11.36 3.70
N GLU A 11 -8.77 11.57 3.98
CA GLU A 11 -9.43 12.85 3.78
C GLU A 11 -8.78 13.94 4.65
N TYR A 12 -8.62 13.64 5.95
CA TYR A 12 -8.00 14.60 6.88
C TYR A 12 -6.51 14.81 6.60
N SER A 13 -5.79 13.78 6.17
CA SER A 13 -4.38 13.96 5.76
C SER A 13 -4.25 14.93 4.58
N LYS A 14 -5.19 14.90 3.62
CA LYS A 14 -5.24 15.88 2.53
C LYS A 14 -5.54 17.29 3.03
N LYS A 15 -6.49 17.44 3.96
CA LYS A 15 -6.82 18.74 4.56
C LYS A 15 -5.61 19.34 5.28
N PHE A 16 -4.96 18.56 6.15
CA PHE A 16 -3.76 19.02 6.86
C PHE A 16 -2.57 19.22 5.91
N GLY A 17 -2.39 18.37 4.91
CA GLY A 17 -1.37 18.56 3.89
C GLY A 17 -1.58 19.86 3.09
N SER A 18 -2.83 20.22 2.79
CA SER A 18 -3.16 21.49 2.11
C SER A 18 -2.86 22.70 3.00
N LEU A 19 -3.17 22.62 4.30
CA LEU A 19 -2.78 23.67 5.24
C LEU A 19 -1.26 23.83 5.31
N LEU A 20 -0.54 22.69 5.39
CA LEU A 20 0.91 22.69 5.50
C LEU A 20 1.60 23.28 4.26
N ARG A 21 1.03 23.08 3.06
CA ARG A 21 1.53 23.70 1.81
C ARG A 21 1.47 25.22 1.82
N ASN A 22 0.53 25.80 2.59
CA ASN A 22 0.37 27.23 2.72
C ASN A 22 1.28 27.84 3.81
N ILE A 23 2.02 27.01 4.55
CA ILE A 23 2.92 27.48 5.59
C ILE A 23 4.26 27.89 4.97
N GLU A 24 4.64 29.12 5.20
CA GLU A 24 5.94 29.64 4.79
C GLU A 24 7.07 28.87 5.47
N GLY A 25 8.01 28.37 4.69
CA GLY A 25 9.13 27.55 5.15
C GLY A 25 8.88 26.04 5.11
N ALA A 26 7.66 25.58 4.86
CA ALA A 26 7.40 24.17 4.61
C ALA A 26 7.67 23.81 3.14
N ASP A 27 8.20 22.61 2.91
CA ASP A 27 8.47 22.06 1.58
C ASP A 27 8.24 20.56 1.55
N ASN A 28 8.20 19.99 0.34
CA ASN A 28 8.13 18.53 0.13
C ASN A 28 7.10 17.82 1.02
N ILE A 29 5.86 18.30 1.00
CA ILE A 29 4.80 17.76 1.84
C ILE A 29 4.39 16.37 1.33
N GLN A 30 4.52 15.37 2.18
CA GLN A 30 4.27 13.97 1.87
C GLN A 30 3.39 13.32 2.92
N THR A 31 2.83 12.16 2.56
CA THR A 31 2.17 11.25 3.51
C THR A 31 2.87 9.89 3.47
N ASP A 32 2.94 9.23 4.61
CA ASP A 32 3.49 7.88 4.74
C ASP A 32 2.65 6.81 4.02
N TRP A 33 1.37 7.10 3.77
CA TRP A 33 0.52 6.26 2.93
C TRP A 33 0.67 6.66 1.46
N LYS A 34 1.16 5.74 0.64
CA LYS A 34 1.25 5.93 -0.81
C LYS A 34 -0.13 6.12 -1.46
N GLU A 35 -0.15 6.58 -2.70
CA GLU A 35 -1.39 6.67 -3.49
C GLU A 35 -2.09 5.31 -3.56
N LYS A 36 -3.43 5.35 -3.64
CA LYS A 36 -4.22 4.13 -3.84
C LYS A 36 -3.79 3.46 -5.14
N GLN A 37 -3.72 2.15 -5.11
CA GLN A 37 -3.41 1.33 -6.28
C GLN A 37 -4.66 0.58 -6.72
N LEU A 38 -4.80 0.41 -8.03
CA LEU A 38 -5.83 -0.43 -8.60
C LEU A 38 -5.45 -1.89 -8.41
N VAL A 39 -6.30 -2.63 -7.69
CA VAL A 39 -6.08 -4.04 -7.37
C VAL A 39 -7.20 -4.86 -7.97
N ILE A 40 -6.82 -5.97 -8.60
CA ILE A 40 -7.78 -6.96 -9.09
C ILE A 40 -8.08 -7.93 -7.95
N LYS A 41 -9.36 -7.98 -7.54
CA LYS A 41 -9.85 -8.94 -6.54
C LYS A 41 -10.84 -9.89 -7.20
N PRO A 42 -10.37 -11.03 -7.71
CA PRO A 42 -11.27 -12.04 -8.25
C PRO A 42 -12.10 -12.68 -7.14
N GLU A 43 -13.39 -12.81 -7.37
CA GLU A 43 -14.27 -13.61 -6.53
C GLU A 43 -14.20 -15.06 -7.01
N LEU A 44 -13.58 -15.92 -6.21
CA LEU A 44 -13.38 -17.33 -6.56
C LEU A 44 -14.69 -18.14 -6.42
N ASP A 45 -14.93 -19.03 -7.36
CA ASP A 45 -16.03 -19.99 -7.32
C ASP A 45 -15.63 -21.24 -6.52
N LYS A 46 -16.05 -21.30 -5.28
CA LYS A 46 -15.72 -22.42 -4.37
C LYS A 46 -16.24 -23.78 -4.82
N VAL A 47 -17.29 -23.82 -5.64
CA VAL A 47 -17.80 -25.06 -6.20
C VAL A 47 -16.84 -25.58 -7.27
N LYS A 48 -16.48 -24.71 -8.20
CA LYS A 48 -15.54 -25.03 -9.27
C LYS A 48 -14.13 -25.37 -8.77
N GLU A 49 -13.66 -24.67 -7.72
CA GLU A 49 -12.40 -25.02 -7.05
C GLU A 49 -12.41 -26.48 -6.58
N ARG A 50 -13.49 -26.93 -5.91
CA ARG A 50 -13.62 -28.31 -5.40
C ARG A 50 -13.75 -29.31 -6.52
N GLU A 51 -14.60 -29.06 -7.50
CA GLU A 51 -14.81 -29.95 -8.65
C GLU A 51 -13.52 -30.14 -9.47
N SER A 52 -12.72 -29.12 -9.53
CA SER A 52 -11.47 -29.10 -10.28
C SER A 52 -10.26 -29.57 -9.48
N LEU A 53 -10.42 -29.90 -8.20
CA LEU A 53 -9.33 -30.23 -7.27
C LEU A 53 -8.23 -29.18 -7.24
N VAL A 54 -8.62 -27.91 -7.33
CA VAL A 54 -7.75 -26.76 -7.30
C VAL A 54 -7.92 -26.02 -5.98
N THR A 55 -6.83 -25.67 -5.32
CA THR A 55 -6.85 -24.88 -4.10
C THR A 55 -6.59 -23.40 -4.39
N SER A 56 -6.95 -22.52 -3.45
CA SER A 56 -6.61 -21.09 -3.56
C SER A 56 -5.09 -20.88 -3.64
N LEU A 57 -4.29 -21.77 -3.05
CA LEU A 57 -2.82 -21.73 -3.14
C LEU A 57 -2.34 -22.07 -4.56
N ASP A 58 -2.95 -23.07 -5.22
CA ASP A 58 -2.62 -23.43 -6.60
C ASP A 58 -2.91 -22.26 -7.55
N ILE A 59 -4.04 -21.57 -7.33
CA ILE A 59 -4.40 -20.36 -8.08
C ILE A 59 -3.34 -19.28 -7.87
N ALA A 60 -3.00 -18.95 -6.61
CA ALA A 60 -2.03 -17.93 -6.28
C ALA A 60 -0.64 -18.26 -6.86
N SER A 61 -0.20 -19.52 -6.77
CA SER A 61 1.09 -19.97 -7.31
C SER A 61 1.12 -19.90 -8.83
N SER A 62 0.03 -20.28 -9.51
CA SER A 62 -0.07 -20.23 -10.96
C SER A 62 -0.07 -18.78 -11.48
N LEU A 63 -0.80 -17.90 -10.83
CA LEU A 63 -0.79 -16.46 -11.16
C LEU A 63 0.59 -15.83 -10.90
N ASN A 64 1.21 -16.14 -9.76
CA ASN A 64 2.55 -15.63 -9.46
C ASN A 64 3.59 -16.12 -10.49
N ARG A 65 3.51 -17.39 -10.90
CA ARG A 65 4.38 -17.95 -11.95
C ARG A 65 4.21 -17.21 -13.28
N SER A 66 2.95 -16.93 -13.66
CA SER A 66 2.66 -16.25 -14.93
C SER A 66 3.11 -14.78 -14.92
N ILE A 67 2.95 -14.08 -13.80
CA ILE A 67 3.23 -12.64 -13.69
C ILE A 67 4.71 -12.39 -13.36
N ASN A 68 5.18 -12.92 -12.24
CA ASN A 68 6.50 -12.63 -11.68
C ASN A 68 7.56 -13.68 -12.05
N GLY A 69 7.12 -14.91 -12.33
CA GLY A 69 7.97 -16.08 -12.42
C GLY A 69 8.27 -16.70 -11.05
N ILE A 70 8.73 -17.93 -11.07
CA ILE A 70 9.15 -18.69 -9.89
C ILE A 70 10.67 -18.86 -9.94
N LYS A 71 11.35 -18.55 -8.85
CA LYS A 71 12.78 -18.81 -8.71
C LYS A 71 12.99 -20.33 -8.61
N ILE A 72 13.63 -20.91 -9.62
CA ILE A 72 13.92 -22.35 -9.69
C ILE A 72 15.36 -22.68 -9.31
N GLY A 73 16.23 -21.66 -9.24
CA GLY A 73 17.64 -21.85 -8.90
C GLY A 73 18.37 -20.52 -8.81
N THR A 74 19.67 -20.65 -8.62
CA THR A 74 20.59 -19.51 -8.63
C THR A 74 21.81 -19.92 -9.45
N PHE A 75 22.14 -19.11 -10.44
CA PHE A 75 23.38 -19.25 -11.19
C PHE A 75 24.44 -18.38 -10.52
N LYS A 76 25.59 -18.97 -10.26
CA LYS A 76 26.73 -18.24 -9.67
C LYS A 76 27.69 -17.81 -10.78
N ASP A 77 27.85 -16.49 -10.93
CA ASP A 77 28.80 -15.89 -11.87
C ASP A 77 29.85 -15.11 -11.06
N GLY A 78 31.02 -15.75 -10.86
CA GLY A 78 32.05 -15.21 -9.97
C GLY A 78 31.54 -15.03 -8.54
N GLU A 79 31.45 -13.77 -8.08
CA GLU A 79 30.91 -13.42 -6.75
C GLU A 79 29.42 -13.11 -6.75
N GLU A 80 28.81 -12.96 -7.92
CA GLU A 80 27.39 -12.63 -8.08
C GLU A 80 26.51 -13.88 -8.08
N ASN A 81 25.35 -13.77 -7.42
CA ASN A 81 24.31 -14.80 -7.40
C ASN A 81 23.11 -14.34 -8.24
N ILE A 82 23.01 -14.84 -9.46
CA ILE A 82 21.95 -14.48 -10.41
C ILE A 82 20.76 -15.44 -10.24
N PRO A 83 19.55 -14.96 -9.89
CA PRO A 83 18.38 -15.84 -9.77
C PRO A 83 17.92 -16.34 -11.13
N VAL A 84 17.71 -17.64 -11.25
CA VAL A 84 17.09 -18.26 -12.43
C VAL A 84 15.58 -18.30 -12.21
N LEU A 85 14.84 -17.58 -13.06
CA LEU A 85 13.37 -17.49 -12.97
C LEU A 85 12.73 -18.32 -14.07
N PHE A 86 11.79 -19.17 -13.67
CA PHE A 86 10.88 -19.88 -14.57
C PHE A 86 9.58 -19.07 -14.67
N ARG A 87 9.21 -18.69 -15.90
CA ARG A 87 8.01 -17.90 -16.17
C ARG A 87 7.33 -18.40 -17.44
N GLU A 88 6.01 -18.24 -17.51
CA GLU A 88 5.26 -18.50 -18.73
C GLU A 88 5.71 -17.55 -19.84
N LYS A 89 5.86 -18.08 -21.08
CA LYS A 89 6.29 -17.28 -22.22
C LYS A 89 5.19 -16.26 -22.53
N ASN A 90 5.53 -14.99 -22.40
CA ASN A 90 4.68 -13.89 -22.85
C ASN A 90 5.48 -13.09 -23.88
N ASP A 91 4.98 -12.99 -25.11
CA ASP A 91 5.70 -12.36 -26.21
C ASP A 91 5.89 -10.86 -25.97
N ASN A 92 4.96 -10.23 -25.26
CA ASN A 92 5.10 -8.87 -24.74
C ASN A 92 5.44 -9.00 -23.25
N ARG A 93 6.63 -8.58 -22.84
CA ARG A 93 7.12 -8.62 -21.44
C ARG A 93 6.22 -7.88 -20.43
N GLU A 94 5.13 -7.29 -20.90
CA GLU A 94 4.15 -6.57 -20.10
C GLU A 94 2.99 -7.48 -19.73
N PHE A 95 2.67 -7.47 -18.42
CA PHE A 95 1.46 -8.11 -17.93
C PHE A 95 0.23 -7.39 -18.49
N ASN A 96 -0.58 -8.10 -19.28
CA ASN A 96 -1.85 -7.58 -19.77
C ASN A 96 -2.99 -8.15 -18.93
N ILE A 97 -3.73 -7.26 -18.29
CA ILE A 97 -4.89 -7.60 -17.45
C ILE A 97 -5.93 -8.44 -18.21
N ASN A 98 -6.09 -8.19 -19.52
CA ASN A 98 -7.03 -8.92 -20.36
C ASN A 98 -6.66 -10.39 -20.55
N ASN A 99 -5.39 -10.75 -20.33
CA ASN A 99 -4.89 -12.12 -20.46
C ASN A 99 -4.94 -12.89 -19.13
N LEU A 100 -5.29 -12.22 -18.02
CA LEU A 100 -5.34 -12.84 -16.70
C LEU A 100 -6.24 -14.09 -16.69
N GLY A 101 -7.40 -14.00 -17.30
CA GLY A 101 -8.35 -15.12 -17.39
C GLY A 101 -7.84 -16.33 -18.15
N GLN A 102 -6.79 -16.19 -18.98
CA GLN A 102 -6.21 -17.28 -19.79
C GLN A 102 -5.08 -18.01 -19.05
N VAL A 103 -4.63 -17.49 -17.91
CA VAL A 103 -3.58 -18.16 -17.12
C VAL A 103 -4.00 -19.56 -16.76
N SER A 104 -3.15 -20.53 -17.07
CA SER A 104 -3.38 -21.93 -16.76
C SER A 104 -3.09 -22.21 -15.28
N VAL A 105 -4.13 -22.59 -14.55
CA VAL A 105 -4.04 -23.01 -13.15
C VAL A 105 -3.89 -24.53 -13.10
N TRP A 106 -2.90 -25.00 -12.36
CA TRP A 106 -2.61 -26.42 -12.17
C TRP A 106 -2.95 -26.81 -10.74
N GLY A 107 -3.81 -27.81 -10.60
CA GLY A 107 -4.17 -28.43 -9.33
C GLY A 107 -3.66 -29.86 -9.20
N LEU A 108 -4.07 -30.54 -8.15
CA LEU A 108 -3.68 -31.94 -7.86
C LEU A 108 -4.08 -32.92 -8.96
N GLY A 109 -5.08 -32.60 -9.77
CA GLY A 109 -5.58 -33.45 -10.85
C GLY A 109 -4.70 -33.52 -12.11
N LEU A 110 -3.55 -32.85 -12.13
CA LEU A 110 -2.65 -32.75 -13.30
C LEU A 110 -3.32 -32.16 -14.57
N LYS A 111 -4.49 -31.57 -14.42
CA LYS A 111 -5.19 -30.85 -15.48
C LYS A 111 -5.00 -29.36 -15.32
N SER A 112 -4.74 -28.64 -16.40
CA SER A 112 -4.72 -27.20 -16.40
C SER A 112 -6.13 -26.68 -16.67
N ILE A 113 -6.54 -25.68 -15.91
CA ILE A 113 -7.83 -25.03 -16.02
C ILE A 113 -7.59 -23.53 -16.20
N PRO A 114 -8.20 -22.88 -17.20
CA PRO A 114 -8.09 -21.44 -17.35
C PRO A 114 -8.63 -20.72 -16.11
N PHE A 115 -7.90 -19.73 -15.62
CA PHE A 115 -8.29 -18.98 -14.41
C PHE A 115 -9.70 -18.41 -14.48
N ARG A 116 -10.14 -17.94 -15.66
CA ARG A 116 -11.51 -17.42 -15.88
C ARG A 116 -12.61 -18.41 -15.50
N GLU A 117 -12.35 -19.73 -15.55
CA GLU A 117 -13.33 -20.74 -15.18
C GLU A 117 -13.47 -20.90 -13.66
N LEU A 118 -12.48 -20.44 -12.90
CA LEU A 118 -12.43 -20.54 -11.44
C LEU A 118 -12.97 -19.28 -10.75
N ILE A 119 -13.33 -18.26 -11.51
CA ILE A 119 -13.84 -16.98 -10.98
C ILE A 119 -15.31 -16.78 -11.33
N LYS A 120 -16.07 -16.15 -10.41
CA LYS A 120 -17.43 -15.68 -10.65
C LYS A 120 -17.43 -14.27 -11.22
N LYS A 121 -16.54 -13.43 -10.70
CA LYS A 121 -16.48 -12.01 -11.04
C LYS A 121 -15.06 -11.46 -10.81
N GLU A 122 -14.66 -10.60 -11.70
CA GLU A 122 -13.47 -9.75 -11.52
C GLU A 122 -13.88 -8.41 -10.93
N ASN A 123 -13.35 -8.07 -9.76
CA ASN A 123 -13.57 -6.79 -9.13
C ASN A 123 -12.29 -5.97 -9.18
N LEU A 124 -12.38 -4.79 -9.78
CA LEU A 124 -11.33 -3.79 -9.73
C LEU A 124 -11.62 -2.83 -8.58
N VAL A 125 -10.73 -2.77 -7.62
CA VAL A 125 -10.88 -1.92 -6.43
C VAL A 125 -9.64 -1.07 -6.19
N TRP A 126 -9.87 0.16 -5.73
CA TRP A 126 -8.78 1.04 -5.31
C TRP A 126 -8.45 0.78 -3.85
N GLU A 127 -7.24 0.30 -3.58
CA GLU A 127 -6.78 -0.01 -2.22
C GLU A 127 -5.56 0.79 -1.82
N ASN A 128 -5.42 0.97 -0.51
CA ASN A 128 -4.21 1.53 0.05
C ASN A 128 -3.13 0.44 0.09
N PRO A 129 -2.00 0.60 -0.61
CA PRO A 129 -0.94 -0.42 -0.63
C PRO A 129 -0.26 -0.58 0.73
N ILE A 130 -0.27 0.49 1.52
CA ILE A 130 0.31 0.54 2.86
C ILE A 130 -0.70 1.16 3.81
N ILE A 131 -0.92 0.53 4.95
CA ILE A 131 -1.67 1.06 6.08
C ILE A 131 -0.78 0.90 7.32
N ILE A 132 -0.35 2.04 7.87
CA ILE A 132 0.46 2.06 9.08
C ILE A 132 -0.44 2.03 10.30
N ARG A 133 0.03 1.41 11.39
CA ARG A 133 -0.65 1.38 12.68
C ARG A 133 0.27 1.90 13.77
N LYS A 134 -0.32 2.66 14.70
CA LYS A 134 0.30 3.09 15.95
C LYS A 134 -0.58 2.62 17.10
N ASP A 135 -0.01 1.90 18.04
CA ASP A 135 -0.70 1.35 19.21
C ASP A 135 -1.99 0.56 18.85
N GLY A 136 -1.93 -0.22 17.75
CA GLY A 136 -3.06 -1.02 17.26
C GLY A 136 -4.05 -0.26 16.36
N PHE A 137 -4.13 1.06 16.43
CA PHE A 137 -5.00 1.89 15.60
C PHE A 137 -4.35 2.25 14.27
N ARG A 138 -5.14 2.47 13.22
CA ARG A 138 -4.61 2.97 11.95
C ARG A 138 -4.13 4.40 12.13
N ALA A 139 -2.97 4.70 11.57
CA ALA A 139 -2.37 6.03 11.63
C ALA A 139 -1.89 6.47 10.26
N ILE A 140 -2.08 7.74 9.93
CA ILE A 140 -1.50 8.39 8.75
C ILE A 140 -0.69 9.58 9.20
N GLN A 141 0.55 9.66 8.72
CA GLN A 141 1.44 10.78 9.02
C GLN A 141 1.51 11.73 7.82
N VAL A 142 1.36 13.01 8.11
CA VAL A 142 1.65 14.10 7.17
C VAL A 142 2.95 14.73 7.61
N GLN A 143 3.93 14.74 6.73
CA GLN A 143 5.27 15.25 7.00
C GLN A 143 5.66 16.29 5.95
N ALA A 144 6.54 17.19 6.33
CA ALA A 144 7.13 18.19 5.46
C ALA A 144 8.59 18.40 5.82
N ASP A 145 9.38 18.71 4.81
CA ASP A 145 10.73 19.21 5.01
C ASP A 145 10.67 20.71 5.30
N VAL A 146 11.72 21.25 5.92
CA VAL A 146 11.86 22.66 6.17
C VAL A 146 12.88 23.28 5.22
N LYS A 147 12.47 24.35 4.54
CA LYS A 147 13.36 25.09 3.62
C LYS A 147 14.58 25.63 4.33
N SER A 148 15.70 25.70 3.61
CA SER A 148 16.92 26.33 4.12
C SER A 148 16.65 27.77 4.58
N GLY A 149 17.18 28.12 5.73
CA GLY A 149 16.97 29.43 6.35
C GLY A 149 15.77 29.53 7.30
N TYR A 150 14.93 28.50 7.40
CA TYR A 150 13.84 28.43 8.37
C TYR A 150 14.17 27.44 9.50
N ARG A 151 13.64 27.71 10.68
CA ARG A 151 13.76 26.80 11.83
C ARG A 151 12.53 25.90 11.88
N VAL A 152 12.74 24.61 12.15
CA VAL A 152 11.66 23.61 12.28
C VAL A 152 10.59 24.07 13.27
N GLU A 153 11.01 24.63 14.39
CA GLU A 153 10.13 25.11 15.47
C GLU A 153 9.20 26.23 15.02
N ASP A 154 9.69 27.14 14.18
CA ASP A 154 8.87 28.26 13.68
C ASP A 154 7.81 27.77 12.68
N VAL A 155 8.19 26.86 11.79
CA VAL A 155 7.26 26.21 10.86
C VAL A 155 6.19 25.43 11.62
N ARG A 156 6.59 24.67 12.64
CA ARG A 156 5.68 23.93 13.52
C ARG A 156 4.68 24.85 14.22
N LYS A 157 5.14 25.96 14.81
CA LYS A 157 4.27 26.94 15.48
C LYS A 157 3.27 27.59 14.52
N ARG A 158 3.72 27.96 13.32
CA ARG A 158 2.84 28.47 12.25
C ARG A 158 1.79 27.45 11.87
N PHE A 159 2.18 26.18 11.70
CA PHE A 159 1.25 25.12 11.37
C PHE A 159 0.26 24.84 12.50
N ALA A 160 0.70 24.79 13.75
CA ALA A 160 -0.20 24.65 14.91
C ALA A 160 -1.22 25.80 15.00
N LYS A 161 -0.80 27.03 14.70
CA LYS A 161 -1.69 28.19 14.61
C LYS A 161 -2.71 28.02 13.46
N ALA A 162 -2.26 27.64 12.28
CA ALA A 162 -3.11 27.43 11.12
C ALA A 162 -4.16 26.33 11.37
N ILE A 163 -3.81 25.24 12.08
CA ILE A 163 -4.76 24.19 12.47
C ILE A 163 -5.87 24.80 13.36
N LYS A 164 -5.51 25.60 14.37
CA LYS A 164 -6.49 26.24 15.25
C LYS A 164 -7.42 27.19 14.50
N GLU A 165 -6.88 27.97 13.57
CA GLU A 165 -7.62 28.95 12.77
C GLU A 165 -8.52 28.29 11.72
N SER A 166 -8.12 27.13 11.19
CA SER A 166 -8.87 26.41 10.16
C SER A 166 -10.18 25.79 10.64
N LYS A 167 -10.41 25.71 11.97
CA LYS A 167 -11.56 25.06 12.59
C LYS A 167 -11.79 23.62 12.08
N ILE A 168 -10.72 22.91 11.69
CA ILE A 168 -10.81 21.51 11.29
C ILE A 168 -10.99 20.68 12.56
N GLU A 169 -12.21 20.21 12.77
CA GLU A 169 -12.54 19.28 13.86
C GLU A 169 -12.42 17.86 13.38
N LEU A 170 -11.72 17.01 14.14
CA LEU A 170 -11.64 15.60 13.89
C LEU A 170 -12.92 14.91 14.41
N PRO A 171 -13.43 13.88 13.71
CA PRO A 171 -14.56 13.10 14.18
C PRO A 171 -14.25 12.42 15.52
N GLN A 172 -15.30 12.03 16.22
CA GLN A 172 -15.16 11.27 17.47
C GLN A 172 -14.35 10.00 17.23
N GLY A 173 -13.39 9.71 18.11
CA GLY A 173 -12.49 8.56 17.99
C GLY A 173 -11.22 8.81 17.15
N TYR A 174 -11.06 10.01 16.58
CA TYR A 174 -9.86 10.40 15.87
C TYR A 174 -9.00 11.35 16.69
N LYS A 175 -7.67 11.20 16.59
CA LYS A 175 -6.71 12.02 17.32
C LYS A 175 -5.66 12.60 16.38
N LEU A 176 -5.24 13.82 16.67
CA LEU A 176 -4.07 14.43 16.06
C LEU A 176 -2.93 14.40 17.08
N GLU A 177 -1.82 13.80 16.71
CA GLU A 177 -0.62 13.74 17.53
C GLU A 177 0.57 14.27 16.73
N TRP A 178 1.47 14.95 17.42
CA TRP A 178 2.77 15.30 16.87
C TRP A 178 3.69 14.08 16.89
N SER A 179 4.60 13.98 15.93
CA SER A 179 5.60 12.92 15.86
C SER A 179 6.93 13.49 15.36
N GLY A 180 8.00 12.69 15.40
CA GLY A 180 9.34 13.10 15.02
C GLY A 180 10.15 13.65 16.20
N GLU A 181 11.21 14.40 15.91
CA GLU A 181 12.16 14.90 16.92
C GLU A 181 11.51 15.68 18.07
N TYR A 182 10.43 16.40 17.78
CA TYR A 182 9.70 17.15 18.81
C TYR A 182 9.07 16.24 19.86
N TYR A 183 8.47 15.14 19.44
CA TYR A 183 7.84 14.17 20.35
C TYR A 183 8.87 13.49 21.24
N GLU A 184 10.05 13.17 20.70
CA GLU A 184 11.15 12.58 21.48
C GLU A 184 11.74 13.58 22.47
N GLN A 185 11.83 14.88 22.12
CA GLN A 185 12.30 15.91 23.03
C GLN A 185 11.33 16.17 24.19
N GLU A 186 10.02 16.19 23.91
CA GLU A 186 8.98 16.42 24.93
C GLU A 186 8.97 15.25 25.93
N LYS A 187 9.07 14.01 25.44
CA LYS A 187 9.13 12.81 26.27
C LYS A 187 10.36 12.75 27.16
N ASN A 188 11.52 13.18 26.64
CA ASN A 188 12.78 13.22 27.39
C ASN A 188 12.84 14.38 28.42
N THR A 189 11.89 15.32 28.35
CA THR A 189 11.82 16.45 29.31
C THR A 189 10.88 16.13 30.49
N GLU A 190 10.04 15.12 30.34
CA GLU A 190 9.10 14.64 31.39
C GLU A 190 9.69 13.52 32.26
N GLU A 191 10.86 12.97 31.91
CA GLU A 191 11.66 12.07 32.75
C GLU A 191 12.70 12.85 33.55
#